data_c1fca230e8dd724cc012e14e26e59b13
#
_entry.id   c1fca230e8dd724cc012e14e26e59b13
#
_cell.length_a   1.000
_cell.length_b   1.000
_cell.length_c   1.000
_cell.angle_alpha   90.00
_cell.angle_beta   90.00
_cell.angle_gamma   90.00
#
_symmetry.space_group_name_H-M   'P 1'
#
loop_
_entity.id
_entity.type
_entity.pdbx_description
1 polymer ?
#
loop_
_entity_poly.entity_id
_entity_poly.type
_entity_poly.pdbx_seq_one_letter_code
_entity_poly.pdbx_strand_id
1 'polypeptide(L)'
;MASELPALLETMVFAALVLASSVTLLAGYRVIVGPTTPDRVVALDTIGTNVVAIAILYALQAGEGLFVTVSLVLAIIGFVSTIAAARYITEGDIIE
;
A
#
# COMPACT_ATOMS: atom_id res chain seq x y z
N MET A 1 -5.18 5.13 -21.61
CA MET A 1 -4.60 6.44 -21.47
C MET A 1 -5.42 7.33 -20.54
N ALA A 2 -4.74 8.15 -19.81
CA ALA A 2 -5.45 9.07 -18.92
C ALA A 2 -6.45 9.92 -19.68
N SER A 3 -6.17 10.20 -20.96
CA SER A 3 -7.04 11.02 -21.76
C SER A 3 -8.43 10.43 -21.96
N GLU A 4 -8.60 9.15 -21.65
CA GLU A 4 -9.91 8.53 -21.82
C GLU A 4 -10.80 8.71 -20.62
N LEU A 5 -10.28 9.25 -19.53
CA LEU A 5 -11.05 9.49 -18.33
C LEU A 5 -11.71 10.87 -18.40
N PRO A 6 -12.93 11.01 -17.85
CA PRO A 6 -13.49 12.34 -17.70
C PRO A 6 -12.57 13.23 -16.88
N ALA A 7 -12.59 14.52 -17.16
CA ALA A 7 -11.71 15.45 -16.46
C ALA A 7 -11.88 15.38 -14.95
N LEU A 8 -13.12 15.24 -14.49
CA LEU A 8 -13.38 15.15 -13.05
C LEU A 8 -12.72 13.93 -12.47
N LEU A 9 -12.86 12.78 -13.13
CA LEU A 9 -12.28 11.55 -12.63
C LEU A 9 -10.76 11.62 -12.62
N GLU A 10 -10.17 12.22 -13.66
CA GLU A 10 -8.73 12.41 -13.73
C GLU A 10 -8.23 13.23 -12.57
N THR A 11 -8.92 14.30 -12.23
CA THR A 11 -8.55 15.13 -11.10
C THR A 11 -8.65 14.37 -9.79
N MET A 12 -9.70 13.58 -9.64
CA MET A 12 -9.89 12.80 -8.42
C MET A 12 -8.82 11.73 -8.26
N VAL A 13 -8.43 11.09 -9.35
CA VAL A 13 -7.37 10.10 -9.30
C VAL A 13 -6.05 10.75 -8.91
N PHE A 14 -5.76 11.92 -9.47
CA PHE A 14 -4.54 12.63 -9.13
C PHE A 14 -4.53 13.02 -7.66
N ALA A 15 -5.66 13.53 -7.16
CA ALA A 15 -5.75 13.90 -5.75
C ALA A 15 -5.58 12.68 -4.85
N ALA A 16 -6.16 11.54 -5.24
CA ALA A 16 -6.02 10.33 -4.47
C ALA A 16 -4.57 9.85 -4.43
N LEU A 17 -3.86 9.98 -5.56
CA LEU A 17 -2.44 9.62 -5.60
C LEU A 17 -1.63 10.49 -4.65
N VAL A 18 -1.90 11.79 -4.63
CA VAL A 18 -1.20 12.70 -3.73
C VAL A 18 -1.48 12.33 -2.28
N LEU A 19 -2.74 12.06 -1.96
CA LEU A 19 -3.11 11.69 -0.59
C LEU A 19 -2.45 10.37 -0.19
N ALA A 20 -2.52 9.36 -1.05
CA ALA A 20 -1.95 8.06 -0.71
C ALA A 20 -0.45 8.16 -0.52
N SER A 21 0.23 8.97 -1.35
CA SER A 21 1.67 9.16 -1.21
C SER A 21 2.00 9.86 0.10
N SER A 22 1.20 10.86 0.47
CA SER A 22 1.42 11.58 1.72
C SER A 22 1.25 10.66 2.93
N VAL A 23 0.22 9.83 2.91
CA VAL A 23 -0.02 8.88 3.99
C VAL A 23 1.12 7.87 4.08
N THR A 24 1.63 7.44 2.92
CA THR A 24 2.75 6.52 2.90
C THR A 24 3.98 7.12 3.56
N LEU A 25 4.24 8.40 3.31
CA LEU A 25 5.36 9.08 3.94
C LEU A 25 5.18 9.18 5.45
N LEU A 26 3.96 9.48 5.90
CA LEU A 26 3.67 9.51 7.33
C LEU A 26 3.86 8.14 7.96
N ALA A 27 3.40 7.09 7.28
CA ALA A 27 3.58 5.74 7.78
C ALA A 27 5.06 5.38 7.85
N GLY A 28 5.85 5.85 6.88
CA GLY A 28 7.28 5.62 6.91
C GLY A 28 7.94 6.21 8.13
N TYR A 29 7.52 7.42 8.50
CA TYR A 29 8.00 8.04 9.72
C TYR A 29 7.69 7.15 10.93
N ARG A 30 6.46 6.61 10.97
CA ARG A 30 6.04 5.78 12.09
C ARG A 30 6.82 4.47 12.16
N VAL A 31 7.23 3.93 11.03
CA VAL A 31 8.05 2.72 11.02
C VAL A 31 9.37 2.99 11.72
N ILE A 32 9.92 4.18 11.53
CA ILE A 32 11.22 4.52 12.10
C ILE A 32 11.11 4.83 13.59
N VAL A 33 10.09 5.57 14.01
CA VAL A 33 10.00 6.06 15.38
C VAL A 33 8.88 5.44 16.19
N GLY A 34 8.24 4.39 15.69
CA GLY A 34 7.21 3.74 16.47
C GLY A 34 7.75 3.20 17.79
N PRO A 35 7.04 3.41 18.90
CA PRO A 35 7.57 3.06 20.21
C PRO A 35 7.66 1.56 20.47
N THR A 36 6.81 0.77 19.83
CA THR A 36 6.81 -0.68 20.03
C THR A 36 6.92 -1.39 18.69
N THR A 37 7.28 -2.67 18.74
CA THR A 37 7.35 -3.46 17.53
C THR A 37 6.00 -3.57 16.84
N PRO A 38 4.88 -3.83 17.55
CA PRO A 38 3.59 -3.83 16.88
C PRO A 38 3.26 -2.51 16.19
N ASP A 39 3.61 -1.38 16.80
CA ASP A 39 3.36 -0.08 16.17
C ASP A 39 4.08 0.05 14.85
N ARG A 40 5.34 -0.40 14.80
CA ARG A 40 6.13 -0.33 13.58
C ARG A 40 5.60 -1.28 12.52
N VAL A 41 5.17 -2.47 12.94
CA VAL A 41 4.63 -3.45 11.99
C VAL A 41 3.33 -2.97 11.38
N VAL A 42 2.46 -2.35 12.19
CA VAL A 42 1.21 -1.81 11.67
C VAL A 42 1.50 -0.70 10.66
N ALA A 43 2.47 0.15 10.95
CA ALA A 43 2.85 1.21 10.03
C ALA A 43 3.39 0.63 8.73
N LEU A 44 4.20 -0.41 8.82
CA LEU A 44 4.73 -1.05 7.62
C LEU A 44 3.63 -1.69 6.80
N ASP A 45 2.63 -2.27 7.47
CA ASP A 45 1.47 -2.84 6.79
C ASP A 45 0.68 -1.76 6.07
N THR A 46 0.56 -0.59 6.69
CA THR A 46 -0.11 0.55 6.05
C THR A 46 0.61 0.95 4.77
N ILE A 47 1.94 0.97 4.79
CA ILE A 47 2.71 1.26 3.58
C ILE A 47 2.38 0.25 2.49
N GLY A 48 2.33 -1.03 2.84
CA GLY A 48 2.02 -2.07 1.85
C GLY A 48 0.66 -1.86 1.21
N THR A 49 -0.35 -1.57 2.02
CA THR A 49 -1.70 -1.33 1.52
C THR A 49 -1.72 -0.10 0.61
N ASN A 50 -1.02 0.96 1.01
CA ASN A 50 -0.97 2.17 0.19
C ASN A 50 -0.24 1.96 -1.11
N VAL A 51 0.80 1.13 -1.12
CA VAL A 51 1.49 0.83 -2.38
C VAL A 51 0.55 0.14 -3.35
N VAL A 52 -0.29 -0.78 -2.86
CA VAL A 52 -1.29 -1.42 -3.71
C VAL A 52 -2.26 -0.38 -4.26
N ALA A 53 -2.73 0.52 -3.40
CA ALA A 53 -3.66 1.57 -3.83
C ALA A 53 -3.03 2.48 -4.87
N ILE A 54 -1.77 2.86 -4.65
CA ILE A 54 -1.06 3.72 -5.59
C ILE A 54 -0.92 3.01 -6.94
N ALA A 55 -0.61 1.74 -6.93
CA ALA A 55 -0.46 0.98 -8.17
C ALA A 55 -1.78 0.92 -8.94
N ILE A 56 -2.89 0.72 -8.24
CA ILE A 56 -4.20 0.69 -8.88
C ILE A 56 -4.57 2.06 -9.43
N LEU A 57 -4.33 3.11 -8.65
CA LEU A 57 -4.62 4.45 -9.11
C LEU A 57 -3.79 4.82 -10.33
N TYR A 58 -2.53 4.42 -10.31
CA TYR A 58 -1.68 4.66 -11.47
C TYR A 58 -2.15 3.88 -12.69
N ALA A 59 -2.65 2.65 -12.47
CA ALA A 59 -3.20 1.86 -13.55
C ALA A 59 -4.38 2.57 -14.22
N LEU A 60 -5.23 3.18 -13.39
CA LEU A 60 -6.36 3.95 -13.91
C LEU A 60 -5.89 5.14 -14.73
N GLN A 61 -4.89 5.84 -14.22
CA GLN A 61 -4.37 7.04 -14.86
C GLN A 61 -3.68 6.71 -16.18
N ALA A 62 -2.86 5.65 -16.18
CA ALA A 62 -2.08 5.28 -17.36
C ALA A 62 -2.84 4.40 -18.34
N GLY A 63 -3.92 3.76 -17.89
CA GLY A 63 -4.66 2.84 -18.74
C GLY A 63 -3.92 1.55 -19.00
N GLU A 64 -3.07 1.13 -18.07
CA GLU A 64 -2.24 -0.05 -18.25
C GLU A 64 -2.75 -1.22 -17.42
N GLY A 65 -3.14 -2.29 -18.10
CA GLY A 65 -3.59 -3.49 -17.40
C GLY A 65 -2.49 -4.17 -16.60
N LEU A 66 -1.23 -3.96 -17.00
CA LEU A 66 -0.12 -4.54 -16.28
C LEU A 66 -0.11 -4.10 -14.81
N PHE A 67 -0.41 -2.83 -14.55
CA PHE A 67 -0.38 -2.35 -13.18
C PHE A 67 -1.52 -2.91 -12.34
N VAL A 68 -2.61 -3.30 -12.97
CA VAL A 68 -3.68 -3.99 -12.26
C VAL A 68 -3.18 -5.37 -11.79
N THR A 69 -2.49 -6.07 -12.66
CA THR A 69 -1.93 -7.37 -12.31
C THR A 69 -0.89 -7.23 -11.20
N VAL A 70 -0.02 -6.23 -11.31
CA VAL A 70 0.98 -5.98 -10.29
C VAL A 70 0.30 -5.69 -8.95
N SER A 71 -0.78 -4.90 -8.96
CA SER A 71 -1.50 -4.58 -7.75
C SER A 71 -2.08 -5.84 -7.10
N LEU A 72 -2.62 -6.74 -7.90
CA LEU A 72 -3.17 -7.97 -7.38
C LEU A 72 -2.09 -8.82 -6.72
N VAL A 73 -0.95 -8.96 -7.38
CA VAL A 73 0.16 -9.73 -6.83
C VAL A 73 0.63 -9.12 -5.51
N LEU A 74 0.78 -7.80 -5.49
CA LEU A 74 1.19 -7.10 -4.28
C LEU A 74 0.18 -7.29 -3.15
N ALA A 75 -1.11 -7.29 -3.48
CA ALA A 75 -2.14 -7.48 -2.47
C ALA A 75 -2.06 -8.88 -1.85
N ILE A 76 -1.81 -9.88 -2.67
CA ILE A 76 -1.69 -11.25 -2.19
C ILE A 76 -0.45 -11.39 -1.30
N ILE A 77 0.66 -10.83 -1.76
CA ILE A 77 1.90 -10.88 -0.97
C ILE A 77 1.71 -10.14 0.34
N GLY A 78 1.03 -9.00 0.31
CA GLY A 78 0.77 -8.24 1.52
C GLY A 78 -0.10 -8.99 2.52
N PHE A 79 -1.09 -9.72 2.02
CA PHE A 79 -1.94 -10.52 2.88
C PHE A 79 -1.12 -11.58 3.63
N VAL A 80 -0.28 -12.30 2.89
CA VAL A 80 0.57 -13.32 3.50
C VAL A 80 1.54 -12.70 4.48
N SER A 81 2.13 -11.56 4.11
CA SER A 81 3.07 -10.86 5.00
C SER A 81 2.41 -10.42 6.28
N THR A 82 1.17 -9.93 6.20
CA THR A 82 0.44 -9.48 7.37
C THR A 82 0.18 -10.64 8.32
N ILE A 83 -0.21 -11.78 7.78
CA ILE A 83 -0.44 -12.96 8.60
C ILE A 83 0.85 -13.39 9.27
N ALA A 84 1.95 -13.43 8.53
CA ALA A 84 3.23 -13.83 9.08
C ALA A 84 3.68 -12.89 10.19
N ALA A 85 3.52 -11.58 9.97
CA ALA A 85 3.90 -10.59 10.97
C ALA A 85 3.04 -10.71 12.22
N ALA A 86 1.75 -10.94 12.03
CA ALA A 86 0.85 -11.10 13.17
C ALA A 86 1.21 -12.31 14.02
N ARG A 87 1.56 -13.40 13.37
CA ARG A 87 1.96 -14.59 14.09
C ARG A 87 3.28 -14.38 14.82
N TYR A 88 4.20 -13.67 14.19
CA TYR A 88 5.47 -13.38 14.84
C TYR A 88 5.26 -12.55 16.11
N ILE A 89 4.39 -11.56 16.04
CA ILE A 89 4.12 -10.71 17.20
C ILE A 89 3.44 -11.51 18.31
N THR A 90 2.52 -12.39 17.94
CA THR A 90 1.72 -13.12 18.91
C THR A 90 2.47 -14.31 19.52
N GLU A 91 3.18 -15.04 18.67
CA GLU A 91 3.78 -16.30 19.09
C GLU A 91 5.30 -16.29 19.14
N GLY A 92 5.90 -15.16 18.72
CA GLY A 92 7.33 -15.07 18.67
C GLY A 92 7.86 -15.59 17.36
N ASP A 93 8.88 -16.46 17.45
CA ASP A 93 9.55 -16.94 16.25
C ASP A 93 8.69 -17.94 15.51
N ILE A 94 8.27 -17.60 14.30
CA ILE A 94 7.42 -18.47 13.51
C ILE A 94 8.20 -19.60 12.82
N ILE A 95 9.51 -19.50 12.78
CA ILE A 95 10.34 -20.51 12.16
C ILE A 95 10.61 -21.66 13.12
N GLU A 96 10.59 -21.37 14.36
CA GLU A 96 10.80 -22.36 15.40
C GLU A 96 9.77 -23.49 15.39
#